data_4b57e68416fca0d616f4d1a1d39e10fd
#
_entry.id   4b57e68416fca0d616f4d1a1d39e10fd
#
_cell.length_a   1.000
_cell.length_b   1.000
_cell.length_c   1.000
_cell.angle_alpha   90.00
_cell.angle_beta   90.00
_cell.angle_gamma   90.00
#
_symmetry.space_group_name_H-M   'P 1'
#
loop_
_entity.id
_entity.type
_entity.pdbx_description
1 polymer ?
#
loop_
_entity_poly.entity_id
_entity_poly.type
_entity_poly.pdbx_seq_one_letter_code
_entity_poly.pdbx_strand_id
1 'polypeptide(L)'
;GGSLATARYEELMKRLERLVADTHTLKTLPERTLLVENMREHGLGELLADLADREVPAGSVGAELELAWWQSALEAMISGDDYLAMSDGDALRQLEAEYRLADNAHIASGAARLRWELSERWGAALAEHPRQAQLLRSLLKDGRVTLAALTAQAAELVPMLVPVWSVSPYLMTGLLPAEQHFDAVVILDAEATSLQAVLPAIARAGQVIAFGDAKIASPRTFTVGVERLAAGEAAHHRVESAYSALSAVLPVWRLNFVYRAVDEDLVLRLSKNSYDGALRRLPEGQSATGLDRALLVEYLPDGTGLPSADHEGVESVVAEVNRVVQLVFEHARTRPRTSLAVVTASLRHAARIGESIRLQLPNHPGLASFFSSGSESFRVLALERAQGRFRTPFTFSPGFVRPSHARALPPS
;
A
#
# COMPACT_ATOMS: atom_id res chain seq x y z
N GLY A 1 -31.83 51.47 2.74
CA GLY A 1 -31.35 52.76 3.19
C GLY A 1 -32.34 53.90 2.98
N GLY A 2 -33.12 54.30 4.00
CA GLY A 2 -33.97 55.47 3.91
C GLY A 2 -33.12 56.74 3.84
N SER A 3 -33.51 57.69 3.00
CA SER A 3 -32.86 59.01 2.88
C SER A 3 -32.83 59.72 4.21
N LEU A 4 -31.67 60.27 4.60
CA LEU A 4 -31.50 61.08 5.78
C LEU A 4 -32.49 62.27 5.83
N ALA A 5 -32.95 62.77 4.68
CA ALA A 5 -33.89 63.85 4.55
C ALA A 5 -35.33 63.53 5.03
N THR A 6 -35.70 62.25 5.14
CA THR A 6 -37.02 61.77 5.56
C THR A 6 -37.07 61.13 6.93
N ALA A 7 -35.92 61.04 7.61
CA ALA A 7 -35.82 60.41 8.91
C ALA A 7 -36.37 61.29 10.03
N ARG A 8 -37.11 60.72 11.00
CA ARG A 8 -37.59 61.45 12.19
C ARG A 8 -36.41 61.85 13.08
N TYR A 9 -36.52 62.97 13.71
CA TYR A 9 -35.48 63.55 14.58
C TYR A 9 -34.94 62.55 15.62
N GLU A 10 -35.79 61.79 16.28
CA GLU A 10 -35.41 60.83 17.28
C GLU A 10 -34.61 59.67 16.68
N GLU A 11 -34.89 59.26 15.42
CA GLU A 11 -34.18 58.24 14.73
C GLU A 11 -32.79 58.70 14.23
N LEU A 12 -32.74 59.98 13.86
CA LEU A 12 -31.48 60.63 13.47
C LEU A 12 -30.56 60.79 14.69
N MET A 13 -31.08 61.16 15.85
CA MET A 13 -30.31 61.24 17.10
C MET A 13 -29.78 59.87 17.52
N LYS A 14 -30.59 58.84 17.51
CA LYS A 14 -30.14 57.44 17.77
C LYS A 14 -29.04 56.98 16.83
N ARG A 15 -29.12 57.38 15.56
CA ARG A 15 -28.05 57.06 14.59
C ARG A 15 -26.77 57.81 14.87
N LEU A 16 -26.84 59.05 15.21
CA LEU A 16 -25.70 59.88 15.61
C LEU A 16 -25.05 59.40 16.91
N GLU A 17 -25.82 59.01 17.91
CA GLU A 17 -25.32 58.42 19.15
C GLU A 17 -24.57 57.11 18.89
N ARG A 18 -25.12 56.25 18.03
CA ARG A 18 -24.43 55.02 17.62
C ARG A 18 -23.13 55.31 16.86
N LEU A 19 -23.12 56.30 15.98
CA LEU A 19 -21.90 56.69 15.26
C LEU A 19 -20.84 57.29 16.18
N VAL A 20 -21.24 58.07 17.17
CA VAL A 20 -20.32 58.65 18.18
C VAL A 20 -19.76 57.57 19.10
N ALA A 21 -20.57 56.56 19.44
CA ALA A 21 -20.13 55.44 20.27
C ALA A 21 -19.19 54.47 19.52
N ASP A 22 -19.29 54.39 18.17
CA ASP A 22 -18.48 53.48 17.33
C ASP A 22 -17.18 54.15 16.86
N THR A 23 -16.29 54.39 17.81
CA THR A 23 -14.97 54.97 17.53
C THR A 23 -14.01 54.00 16.81
N HIS A 24 -14.26 52.72 16.86
CA HIS A 24 -13.40 51.72 16.24
C HIS A 24 -13.65 51.63 14.73
N THR A 25 -14.90 51.53 14.29
CA THR A 25 -15.26 51.46 12.88
C THR A 25 -14.81 52.68 12.10
N LEU A 26 -14.94 53.88 12.69
CA LEU A 26 -14.48 55.11 12.06
C LEU A 26 -12.95 55.13 11.83
N LYS A 27 -12.17 54.58 12.74
CA LYS A 27 -10.72 54.54 12.61
C LYS A 27 -10.28 53.53 11.52
N THR A 28 -10.98 52.42 11.37
CA THR A 28 -10.66 51.37 10.42
C THR A 28 -11.30 51.58 9.04
N LEU A 29 -12.25 52.51 8.93
CA LEU A 29 -13.00 52.75 7.69
C LEU A 29 -12.11 53.07 6.46
N PRO A 30 -11.10 53.95 6.57
CA PRO A 30 -10.21 54.26 5.42
C PRO A 30 -9.45 53.03 4.93
N GLU A 31 -8.91 52.27 5.85
CA GLU A 31 -8.18 51.01 5.54
C GLU A 31 -9.10 49.97 4.92
N ARG A 32 -10.28 49.77 5.48
CA ARG A 32 -11.31 48.90 4.95
C ARG A 32 -11.74 49.31 3.55
N THR A 33 -11.92 50.59 3.28
CA THR A 33 -12.31 51.08 1.96
C THR A 33 -11.24 50.76 0.93
N LEU A 34 -9.98 51.04 1.28
CA LEU A 34 -8.84 50.77 0.42
C LEU A 34 -8.72 49.25 0.10
N LEU A 35 -8.91 48.39 1.12
CA LEU A 35 -8.88 46.93 0.93
C LEU A 35 -10.03 46.46 0.03
N VAL A 36 -11.24 46.98 0.22
CA VAL A 36 -12.40 46.63 -0.62
C VAL A 36 -12.21 47.07 -2.07
N GLU A 37 -11.64 48.29 -2.28
CA GLU A 37 -11.31 48.77 -3.62
C GLU A 37 -10.25 47.88 -4.29
N ASN A 38 -9.20 47.55 -3.58
CA ASN A 38 -8.16 46.64 -4.07
C ASN A 38 -8.75 45.25 -4.46
N MET A 39 -9.59 44.69 -3.60
CA MET A 39 -10.26 43.41 -3.90
C MET A 39 -11.19 43.52 -5.13
N ARG A 40 -11.86 44.62 -5.34
CA ARG A 40 -12.67 44.86 -6.54
C ARG A 40 -11.84 44.98 -7.80
N GLU A 41 -10.69 45.67 -7.72
CA GLU A 41 -9.72 45.75 -8.83
C GLU A 41 -9.19 44.35 -9.25
N HIS A 42 -9.10 43.42 -8.29
CA HIS A 42 -8.74 42.03 -8.55
C HIS A 42 -9.92 41.11 -8.94
N GLY A 43 -11.08 41.69 -9.26
CA GLY A 43 -12.24 40.96 -9.74
C GLY A 43 -13.09 40.27 -8.68
N LEU A 44 -12.82 40.50 -7.37
CA LEU A 44 -13.53 39.87 -6.26
C LEU A 44 -14.78 40.64 -5.81
N GLY A 45 -15.26 41.59 -6.62
CA GLY A 45 -16.39 42.45 -6.25
C GLY A 45 -17.70 41.71 -6.04
N GLU A 46 -18.01 40.76 -6.92
CA GLU A 46 -19.21 39.91 -6.85
C GLU A 46 -19.18 38.98 -5.64
N LEU A 47 -18.03 38.35 -5.39
CA LEU A 47 -17.86 37.51 -4.20
C LEU A 47 -18.05 38.27 -2.91
N LEU A 48 -17.52 39.52 -2.81
CA LEU A 48 -17.71 40.37 -1.64
C LEU A 48 -19.18 40.76 -1.42
N ALA A 49 -19.93 41.00 -2.50
CA ALA A 49 -21.35 41.29 -2.41
C ALA A 49 -22.13 40.06 -1.93
N ASP A 50 -21.87 38.89 -2.49
CA ASP A 50 -22.51 37.64 -2.11
C ASP A 50 -22.20 37.26 -0.64
N LEU A 51 -20.96 37.39 -0.20
CA LEU A 51 -20.56 37.16 1.21
C LEU A 51 -21.27 38.08 2.17
N ALA A 52 -21.48 39.35 1.75
CA ALA A 52 -22.18 40.32 2.55
C ALA A 52 -23.68 40.05 2.62
N ASP A 53 -24.31 39.67 1.52
CA ASP A 53 -25.73 39.31 1.42
C ASP A 53 -26.08 38.06 2.22
N ARG A 54 -25.16 37.08 2.25
CA ARG A 54 -25.29 35.86 3.06
C ARG A 54 -24.87 36.02 4.52
N GLU A 55 -24.40 37.21 4.92
CA GLU A 55 -23.92 37.50 6.27
C GLU A 55 -22.85 36.51 6.78
N VAL A 56 -21.90 36.11 5.90
CA VAL A 56 -20.90 35.11 6.21
C VAL A 56 -19.97 35.56 7.34
N PRO A 57 -19.77 34.76 8.41
CA PRO A 57 -18.88 35.11 9.51
C PRO A 57 -17.44 35.36 9.03
N ALA A 58 -16.76 36.34 9.59
CA ALA A 58 -15.40 36.75 9.19
C ALA A 58 -14.39 35.56 9.21
N GLY A 59 -14.55 34.60 10.14
CA GLY A 59 -13.70 33.43 10.24
C GLY A 59 -13.87 32.43 9.10
N SER A 60 -14.98 32.49 8.36
CA SER A 60 -15.29 31.57 7.25
C SER A 60 -14.99 32.17 5.87
N VAL A 61 -14.68 33.45 5.77
CA VAL A 61 -14.47 34.15 4.50
C VAL A 61 -13.33 33.54 3.68
N GLY A 62 -12.24 33.11 4.34
CA GLY A 62 -11.14 32.44 3.67
C GLY A 62 -11.55 31.11 2.99
N ALA A 63 -12.35 30.30 3.69
CA ALA A 63 -12.86 29.05 3.16
C ALA A 63 -13.86 29.26 2.00
N GLU A 64 -14.70 30.30 2.08
CA GLU A 64 -15.62 30.67 0.99
C GLU A 64 -14.86 31.15 -0.25
N LEU A 65 -13.78 31.90 -0.09
CA LEU A 65 -12.93 32.33 -1.19
C LEU A 65 -12.26 31.12 -1.86
N GLU A 66 -11.74 30.20 -1.06
CA GLU A 66 -11.13 28.96 -1.57
C GLU A 66 -12.15 28.11 -2.33
N LEU A 67 -13.35 27.96 -1.79
CA LEU A 67 -14.44 27.25 -2.46
C LEU A 67 -14.81 27.90 -3.81
N ALA A 68 -14.97 29.21 -3.85
CA ALA A 68 -15.28 29.96 -5.05
C ALA A 68 -14.18 29.81 -6.11
N TRP A 69 -12.93 29.83 -5.69
CA TRP A 69 -11.79 29.62 -6.58
C TRP A 69 -11.79 28.20 -7.18
N TRP A 70 -12.00 27.18 -6.35
CA TRP A 70 -12.06 25.80 -6.84
C TRP A 70 -13.25 25.55 -7.75
N GLN A 71 -14.42 26.16 -7.46
CA GLN A 71 -15.59 26.08 -8.34
C GLN A 71 -15.30 26.72 -9.69
N SER A 72 -14.71 27.92 -9.71
CA SER A 72 -14.35 28.61 -10.94
C SER A 72 -13.30 27.86 -11.75
N ALA A 73 -12.30 27.28 -11.07
CA ALA A 73 -11.28 26.45 -11.72
C ALA A 73 -11.90 25.18 -12.35
N LEU A 74 -12.80 24.52 -11.61
CA LEU A 74 -13.50 23.34 -12.11
C LEU A 74 -14.39 23.68 -13.33
N GLU A 75 -15.13 24.78 -13.25
CA GLU A 75 -15.98 25.25 -14.35
C GLU A 75 -15.15 25.61 -15.59
N ALA A 76 -14.00 26.28 -15.38
CA ALA A 76 -13.09 26.58 -16.48
C ALA A 76 -12.50 25.32 -17.12
N MET A 77 -12.16 24.29 -16.30
CA MET A 77 -11.70 23.02 -16.82
C MET A 77 -12.78 22.28 -17.63
N ILE A 78 -14.01 22.24 -17.10
CA ILE A 78 -15.14 21.59 -17.79
C ILE A 78 -15.47 22.34 -19.09
N SER A 79 -15.54 23.67 -19.04
CA SER A 79 -15.87 24.49 -20.21
C SER A 79 -14.74 24.57 -21.24
N GLY A 80 -13.51 24.33 -20.83
CA GLY A 80 -12.32 24.33 -21.70
C GLY A 80 -12.09 23.01 -22.42
N ASP A 81 -12.81 21.97 -22.07
CA ASP A 81 -12.70 20.64 -22.68
C ASP A 81 -14.07 20.20 -23.20
N ASP A 82 -14.22 20.19 -24.53
CA ASP A 82 -15.46 19.82 -25.20
C ASP A 82 -15.96 18.43 -24.78
N TYR A 83 -15.05 17.52 -24.48
CA TYR A 83 -15.39 16.16 -24.04
C TYR A 83 -16.01 16.16 -22.64
N LEU A 84 -15.43 16.95 -21.72
CA LEU A 84 -15.96 17.09 -20.36
C LEU A 84 -17.27 17.89 -20.36
N ALA A 85 -17.39 18.93 -21.16
CA ALA A 85 -18.60 19.76 -21.27
C ALA A 85 -19.80 18.99 -21.82
N MET A 86 -19.56 17.99 -22.68
CA MET A 86 -20.60 17.11 -23.24
C MET A 86 -20.90 15.89 -22.36
N SER A 87 -20.14 15.69 -21.28
CA SER A 87 -20.28 14.50 -20.43
C SER A 87 -21.37 14.70 -19.39
N ASP A 88 -22.46 13.96 -19.53
CA ASP A 88 -23.44 13.81 -18.46
C ASP A 88 -22.86 12.96 -17.33
N GLY A 89 -22.75 13.55 -16.15
CA GLY A 89 -22.18 12.87 -14.97
C GLY A 89 -22.98 11.63 -14.54
N ASP A 90 -24.27 11.57 -14.78
CA ASP A 90 -25.10 10.39 -14.50
C ASP A 90 -24.85 9.29 -15.53
N ALA A 91 -24.78 9.65 -16.82
CA ALA A 91 -24.44 8.71 -17.88
C ALA A 91 -23.04 8.11 -17.68
N LEU A 92 -22.06 8.91 -17.28
CA LEU A 92 -20.71 8.41 -16.95
C LEU A 92 -20.70 7.46 -15.77
N ARG A 93 -21.43 7.76 -14.69
CA ARG A 93 -21.54 6.87 -13.53
C ARG A 93 -22.21 5.54 -13.89
N GLN A 94 -23.24 5.59 -14.72
CA GLN A 94 -23.90 4.39 -15.23
C GLN A 94 -22.94 3.56 -16.09
N LEU A 95 -22.24 4.18 -17.02
CA LEU A 95 -21.25 3.52 -17.88
C LEU A 95 -20.11 2.91 -17.07
N GLU A 96 -19.62 3.60 -16.05
CA GLU A 96 -18.61 3.07 -15.11
C GLU A 96 -19.12 1.85 -14.36
N ALA A 97 -20.36 1.89 -13.89
CA ALA A 97 -20.97 0.75 -13.20
C ALA A 97 -21.13 -0.47 -14.13
N GLU A 98 -21.59 -0.24 -15.37
CA GLU A 98 -21.71 -1.27 -16.40
C GLU A 98 -20.33 -1.84 -16.77
N TYR A 99 -19.32 -0.99 -16.94
CA TYR A 99 -17.95 -1.41 -17.21
C TYR A 99 -17.41 -2.29 -16.07
N ARG A 100 -17.58 -1.86 -14.81
CA ARG A 100 -17.14 -2.65 -13.64
C ARG A 100 -17.81 -4.02 -13.58
N LEU A 101 -19.10 -4.09 -13.89
CA LEU A 101 -19.83 -5.35 -13.96
C LEU A 101 -19.29 -6.26 -15.07
N ALA A 102 -19.08 -5.70 -16.26
CA ALA A 102 -18.54 -6.43 -17.40
C ALA A 102 -17.10 -6.91 -17.15
N ASP A 103 -16.25 -6.05 -16.58
CA ASP A 103 -14.88 -6.36 -16.25
C ASP A 103 -14.78 -7.47 -15.17
N ASN A 104 -15.57 -7.36 -14.10
CA ASN A 104 -15.65 -8.40 -13.08
C ASN A 104 -16.16 -9.73 -13.64
N ALA A 105 -17.17 -9.72 -14.53
CA ALA A 105 -17.67 -10.91 -15.20
C ALA A 105 -16.60 -11.52 -16.14
N HIS A 106 -15.87 -10.67 -16.87
CA HIS A 106 -14.76 -11.10 -17.71
C HIS A 106 -13.64 -11.77 -16.89
N ILE A 107 -13.20 -11.13 -15.81
CA ILE A 107 -12.20 -11.68 -14.89
C ILE A 107 -12.69 -13.01 -14.29
N ALA A 108 -13.91 -13.06 -13.79
CA ALA A 108 -14.51 -14.26 -13.21
C ALA A 108 -14.60 -15.43 -14.20
N SER A 109 -14.89 -15.13 -15.48
CA SER A 109 -14.95 -16.13 -16.56
C SER A 109 -13.58 -16.63 -17.00
N GLY A 110 -12.49 -15.92 -16.70
CA GLY A 110 -11.14 -16.22 -17.19
C GLY A 110 -10.68 -17.64 -16.83
N ALA A 111 -10.90 -18.07 -15.58
CA ALA A 111 -10.52 -19.41 -15.13
C ALA A 111 -11.35 -20.51 -15.84
N ALA A 112 -12.60 -20.26 -16.15
CA ALA A 112 -13.44 -21.21 -16.87
C ALA A 112 -13.04 -21.30 -18.35
N ARG A 113 -12.77 -20.19 -19.00
CA ARG A 113 -12.28 -20.13 -20.39
C ARG A 113 -10.95 -20.83 -20.54
N LEU A 114 -10.00 -20.54 -19.61
CA LEU A 114 -8.69 -21.19 -19.63
C LEU A 114 -8.82 -22.72 -19.43
N ARG A 115 -9.65 -23.17 -18.49
CA ARG A 115 -9.89 -24.61 -18.30
C ARG A 115 -10.49 -25.27 -19.54
N TRP A 116 -11.43 -24.60 -20.19
CA TRP A 116 -12.01 -25.12 -21.41
C TRP A 116 -10.95 -25.25 -22.52
N GLU A 117 -10.16 -24.22 -22.77
CA GLU A 117 -9.10 -24.22 -23.76
C GLU A 117 -8.03 -25.30 -23.48
N LEU A 118 -7.61 -25.41 -22.22
CA LEU A 118 -6.68 -26.48 -21.80
C LEU A 118 -7.29 -27.89 -21.98
N SER A 119 -8.59 -28.04 -21.73
CA SER A 119 -9.29 -29.33 -21.95
C SER A 119 -9.32 -29.71 -23.41
N GLU A 120 -9.57 -28.78 -24.31
CA GLU A 120 -9.55 -29.02 -25.76
C GLU A 120 -8.15 -29.43 -26.24
N ARG A 121 -7.13 -28.65 -25.84
CA ARG A 121 -5.72 -28.95 -26.16
C ARG A 121 -5.29 -30.28 -25.59
N TRP A 122 -5.71 -30.60 -24.37
CA TRP A 122 -5.43 -31.88 -23.72
C TRP A 122 -6.08 -33.04 -24.48
N GLY A 123 -7.34 -32.90 -24.89
CA GLY A 123 -8.04 -33.91 -25.70
C GLY A 123 -7.33 -34.17 -27.02
N ALA A 124 -6.88 -33.14 -27.72
CA ALA A 124 -6.11 -33.25 -28.93
C ALA A 124 -4.76 -33.96 -28.70
N ALA A 125 -4.01 -33.56 -27.68
CA ALA A 125 -2.72 -34.14 -27.34
C ALA A 125 -2.81 -35.65 -26.97
N LEU A 126 -3.85 -36.07 -26.26
CA LEU A 126 -4.12 -37.47 -25.96
C LEU A 126 -4.35 -38.32 -27.24
N ALA A 127 -5.02 -37.76 -28.22
CA ALA A 127 -5.28 -38.40 -29.51
C ALA A 127 -4.00 -38.51 -30.37
N GLU A 128 -3.15 -37.49 -30.30
CA GLU A 128 -1.90 -37.41 -31.05
C GLU A 128 -0.80 -38.31 -30.45
N HIS A 129 -0.77 -38.48 -29.11
CA HIS A 129 0.25 -39.26 -28.39
C HIS A 129 -0.32 -40.45 -27.61
N PRO A 130 -0.96 -41.48 -28.27
CA PRO A 130 -1.69 -42.53 -27.58
C PRO A 130 -0.80 -43.45 -26.74
N ARG A 131 0.46 -43.65 -27.10
CA ARG A 131 1.43 -44.44 -26.31
C ARG A 131 1.76 -43.75 -25.00
N GLN A 132 2.07 -42.45 -25.04
CA GLN A 132 2.34 -41.66 -23.83
C GLN A 132 1.10 -41.56 -22.94
N ALA A 133 -0.09 -41.47 -23.54
CA ALA A 133 -1.35 -41.46 -22.82
C ALA A 133 -1.59 -42.74 -22.00
N GLN A 134 -1.25 -43.92 -22.58
CA GLN A 134 -1.32 -45.21 -21.88
C GLN A 134 -0.31 -45.28 -20.73
N LEU A 135 0.94 -44.87 -20.97
CA LEU A 135 1.98 -44.81 -19.94
C LEU A 135 1.59 -43.87 -18.80
N LEU A 136 1.16 -42.65 -19.12
CA LEU A 136 0.72 -41.68 -18.13
C LEU A 136 -0.43 -42.21 -17.27
N ARG A 137 -1.39 -42.91 -17.90
CA ARG A 137 -2.52 -43.50 -17.21
C ARG A 137 -2.10 -44.64 -16.27
N SER A 138 -1.11 -45.47 -16.66
CA SER A 138 -0.56 -46.50 -15.78
C SER A 138 0.20 -45.91 -14.60
N LEU A 139 1.05 -44.93 -14.85
CA LEU A 139 1.81 -44.21 -13.81
C LEU A 139 0.90 -43.53 -12.77
N LEU A 140 -0.15 -42.87 -13.20
CA LEU A 140 -1.12 -42.23 -12.29
C LEU A 140 -1.91 -43.24 -11.45
N LYS A 141 -2.18 -44.47 -12.00
CA LYS A 141 -2.84 -45.54 -11.24
C LYS A 141 -1.94 -46.07 -10.13
N ASP A 142 -0.64 -46.17 -10.34
CA ASP A 142 0.31 -46.70 -9.35
C ASP A 142 0.49 -45.76 -8.14
N GLY A 143 0.13 -44.47 -8.25
CA GLY A 143 0.08 -43.50 -7.13
C GLY A 143 1.46 -43.16 -6.51
N ARG A 144 2.55 -43.73 -7.00
CA ARG A 144 3.92 -43.50 -6.50
C ARG A 144 4.84 -42.89 -7.56
N VAL A 145 4.35 -41.87 -8.23
CA VAL A 145 5.05 -41.27 -9.35
C VAL A 145 5.73 -40.00 -8.95
N THR A 146 7.01 -39.86 -9.30
CA THR A 146 7.73 -38.58 -9.19
C THR A 146 7.47 -37.73 -10.43
N LEU A 147 7.48 -36.41 -10.26
CA LEU A 147 7.33 -35.49 -11.38
C LEU A 147 8.40 -35.72 -12.45
N ALA A 148 9.64 -36.02 -12.05
CA ALA A 148 10.71 -36.35 -12.98
C ALA A 148 10.42 -37.61 -13.83
N ALA A 149 9.79 -38.64 -13.25
CA ALA A 149 9.38 -39.84 -14.01
C ALA A 149 8.24 -39.53 -14.99
N LEU A 150 7.28 -38.69 -14.59
CA LEU A 150 6.20 -38.23 -15.47
C LEU A 150 6.75 -37.45 -16.67
N THR A 151 7.61 -36.47 -16.42
CA THR A 151 8.22 -35.67 -17.51
C THR A 151 9.10 -36.48 -18.43
N ALA A 152 9.82 -37.49 -17.92
CA ALA A 152 10.65 -38.36 -18.75
C ALA A 152 9.83 -39.33 -19.63
N GLN A 153 8.68 -39.83 -19.14
CA GLN A 153 7.89 -40.87 -19.85
C GLN A 153 6.73 -40.32 -20.67
N ALA A 154 6.26 -39.08 -20.33
CA ALA A 154 5.16 -38.43 -21.02
C ALA A 154 5.52 -36.96 -21.32
N ALA A 155 6.69 -36.75 -21.89
CA ALA A 155 7.29 -35.44 -22.13
C ALA A 155 6.38 -34.50 -22.90
N GLU A 156 5.61 -34.99 -23.88
CA GLU A 156 4.69 -34.17 -24.69
C GLU A 156 3.37 -33.87 -23.98
N LEU A 157 2.92 -34.76 -23.11
CA LEU A 157 1.61 -34.64 -22.46
C LEU A 157 1.66 -33.85 -21.15
N VAL A 158 2.74 -33.97 -20.37
CA VAL A 158 2.82 -33.31 -19.05
C VAL A 158 2.77 -31.79 -19.16
N PRO A 159 3.47 -31.11 -20.09
CA PRO A 159 3.35 -29.65 -20.26
C PRO A 159 1.95 -29.22 -20.70
N MET A 160 1.25 -30.05 -21.48
CA MET A 160 -0.14 -29.72 -21.89
C MET A 160 -1.13 -29.86 -20.75
N LEU A 161 -0.88 -30.80 -19.82
CA LEU A 161 -1.72 -30.97 -18.63
C LEU A 161 -1.46 -29.87 -17.56
N VAL A 162 -0.20 -29.51 -17.36
CA VAL A 162 0.25 -28.56 -16.34
C VAL A 162 1.16 -27.53 -17.00
N PRO A 163 0.61 -26.53 -17.69
CA PRO A 163 1.40 -25.52 -18.42
C PRO A 163 2.08 -24.51 -17.51
N VAL A 164 1.63 -24.35 -16.25
CA VAL A 164 2.17 -23.39 -15.29
C VAL A 164 2.67 -24.09 -14.04
N TRP A 165 3.93 -23.87 -13.73
CA TRP A 165 4.61 -24.48 -12.59
C TRP A 165 5.03 -23.40 -11.59
N SER A 166 4.51 -23.49 -10.37
CA SER A 166 4.96 -22.65 -9.26
C SER A 166 5.93 -23.43 -8.39
N VAL A 167 7.19 -23.09 -8.46
CA VAL A 167 8.28 -23.88 -7.85
C VAL A 167 9.26 -22.95 -7.15
N SER A 168 9.83 -23.41 -6.04
CA SER A 168 11.00 -22.74 -5.46
C SER A 168 12.21 -22.88 -6.40
N PRO A 169 12.98 -21.81 -6.64
CA PRO A 169 14.16 -21.90 -7.53
C PRO A 169 15.16 -22.96 -7.11
N TYR A 170 15.27 -23.25 -5.83
CA TYR A 170 16.17 -24.27 -5.27
C TYR A 170 15.80 -25.72 -5.63
N LEU A 171 14.55 -25.97 -6.03
CA LEU A 171 14.08 -27.31 -6.40
C LEU A 171 14.16 -27.59 -7.92
N MET A 172 14.37 -26.56 -8.72
CA MET A 172 14.26 -26.66 -10.18
C MET A 172 15.22 -27.69 -10.78
N THR A 173 16.45 -27.74 -10.31
CA THR A 173 17.47 -28.68 -10.81
C THR A 173 17.15 -30.16 -10.57
N GLY A 174 16.39 -30.45 -9.50
CA GLY A 174 15.94 -31.82 -9.19
C GLY A 174 14.64 -32.23 -9.90
N LEU A 175 13.92 -31.27 -10.48
CA LEU A 175 12.63 -31.53 -11.12
C LEU A 175 12.73 -31.71 -12.63
N LEU A 176 13.60 -30.97 -13.31
CA LEU A 176 13.71 -30.95 -14.76
C LEU A 176 15.17 -30.97 -15.20
N PRO A 177 15.51 -31.64 -16.33
CA PRO A 177 16.81 -31.51 -16.96
C PRO A 177 17.09 -30.07 -17.42
N ALA A 178 18.32 -29.77 -17.84
CA ALA A 178 18.78 -28.41 -18.15
C ALA A 178 18.35 -27.90 -19.54
N GLU A 179 17.43 -28.58 -20.19
CA GLU A 179 16.89 -28.19 -21.50
C GLU A 179 15.76 -27.14 -21.35
N GLN A 180 15.46 -26.45 -22.43
CA GLN A 180 14.34 -25.51 -22.45
C GLN A 180 13.00 -26.26 -22.40
N HIS A 181 12.19 -25.99 -21.38
CA HIS A 181 10.90 -26.61 -21.15
C HIS A 181 9.71 -25.63 -21.17
N PHE A 182 9.99 -24.33 -20.99
CA PHE A 182 8.98 -23.31 -20.86
C PHE A 182 9.20 -22.17 -21.86
N ASP A 183 8.12 -21.54 -22.29
CA ASP A 183 8.18 -20.34 -23.11
C ASP A 183 8.72 -19.17 -22.29
N ALA A 184 8.29 -19.05 -21.02
CA ALA A 184 8.70 -17.98 -20.13
C ALA A 184 8.89 -18.45 -18.69
N VAL A 185 9.85 -17.82 -18.00
CA VAL A 185 9.99 -17.89 -16.55
C VAL A 185 9.62 -16.53 -15.94
N VAL A 186 8.77 -16.58 -14.91
CA VAL A 186 8.41 -15.41 -14.11
C VAL A 186 9.08 -15.54 -12.75
N ILE A 187 9.99 -14.63 -12.43
CA ILE A 187 10.71 -14.59 -11.16
C ILE A 187 10.03 -13.54 -10.29
N LEU A 188 9.46 -13.97 -9.19
CA LEU A 188 8.86 -13.10 -8.17
C LEU A 188 9.88 -12.86 -7.06
N ASP A 189 9.79 -11.67 -6.42
CA ASP A 189 10.70 -11.24 -5.35
C ASP A 189 12.19 -11.38 -5.75
N ALA A 190 12.50 -10.94 -6.96
CA ALA A 190 13.84 -11.08 -7.53
C ALA A 190 14.91 -10.32 -6.74
N GLU A 191 14.53 -9.29 -5.98
CA GLU A 191 15.41 -8.55 -5.07
C GLU A 191 15.85 -9.39 -3.86
N ALA A 192 14.98 -10.29 -3.39
CA ALA A 192 15.25 -11.15 -2.23
C ALA A 192 15.94 -12.47 -2.58
N THR A 193 16.05 -12.77 -3.89
CA THR A 193 16.62 -14.02 -4.40
C THR A 193 17.98 -13.77 -5.05
N SER A 194 18.94 -14.64 -4.82
CA SER A 194 20.26 -14.53 -5.47
C SER A 194 20.19 -14.92 -6.95
N LEU A 195 21.04 -14.31 -7.78
CA LEU A 195 21.16 -14.66 -9.19
C LEU A 195 21.41 -16.18 -9.37
N GLN A 196 22.31 -16.73 -8.58
CA GLN A 196 22.69 -18.15 -8.67
C GLN A 196 21.50 -19.09 -8.47
N ALA A 197 20.58 -18.71 -7.58
CA ALA A 197 19.40 -19.53 -7.30
C ALA A 197 18.42 -19.58 -8.49
N VAL A 198 18.30 -18.50 -9.27
CA VAL A 198 17.35 -18.42 -10.39
C VAL A 198 17.94 -18.88 -11.74
N LEU A 199 19.26 -18.95 -11.89
CA LEU A 199 19.90 -19.41 -13.12
C LEU A 199 19.36 -20.74 -13.64
N PRO A 200 19.11 -21.76 -12.81
CA PRO A 200 18.53 -23.02 -13.28
C PRO A 200 17.15 -22.87 -13.90
N ALA A 201 16.33 -21.92 -13.40
CA ALA A 201 15.03 -21.65 -13.98
C ALA A 201 15.16 -20.86 -15.29
N ILE A 202 16.05 -19.89 -15.33
CA ILE A 202 16.34 -19.10 -16.54
C ILE A 202 16.81 -19.99 -17.69
N ALA A 203 17.70 -20.95 -17.40
CA ALA A 203 18.22 -21.89 -18.42
C ALA A 203 17.12 -22.78 -19.05
N ARG A 204 15.96 -22.88 -18.44
CA ARG A 204 14.82 -23.72 -18.88
C ARG A 204 13.71 -22.95 -19.58
N ALA A 205 13.90 -21.68 -19.84
CA ALA A 205 12.88 -20.81 -20.43
C ALA A 205 13.45 -20.00 -21.60
N GLY A 206 12.59 -19.72 -22.58
CA GLY A 206 12.93 -18.88 -23.72
C GLY A 206 12.90 -17.38 -23.41
N GLN A 207 12.09 -16.98 -22.41
CA GLN A 207 11.93 -15.59 -22.00
C GLN A 207 12.00 -15.46 -20.48
N VAL A 208 12.58 -14.35 -20.00
CA VAL A 208 12.69 -14.04 -18.58
C VAL A 208 11.91 -12.78 -18.25
N ILE A 209 11.02 -12.88 -17.26
CA ILE A 209 10.28 -11.77 -16.70
C ILE A 209 10.55 -11.74 -15.19
N ALA A 210 11.19 -10.69 -14.70
CA ALA A 210 11.51 -10.55 -13.28
C ALA A 210 10.73 -9.39 -12.63
N PHE A 211 10.11 -9.67 -11.51
CA PHE A 211 9.47 -8.67 -10.66
C PHE A 211 10.30 -8.50 -9.39
N GLY A 212 10.61 -7.25 -9.06
CA GLY A 212 11.37 -6.94 -7.86
C GLY A 212 11.50 -5.45 -7.60
N ASP A 213 11.91 -5.12 -6.38
CA ASP A 213 12.17 -3.76 -5.94
C ASP A 213 13.42 -3.74 -5.05
N ALA A 214 14.49 -3.14 -5.53
CA ALA A 214 15.78 -3.03 -4.82
C ALA A 214 15.69 -2.25 -3.49
N LYS A 215 14.58 -1.53 -3.24
CA LYS A 215 14.37 -0.76 -2.00
C LYS A 215 13.75 -1.58 -0.88
N ILE A 216 13.17 -2.76 -1.18
CA ILE A 216 12.41 -3.56 -0.21
C ILE A 216 13.30 -4.58 0.49
N ALA A 217 14.10 -5.33 -0.24
CA ALA A 217 14.88 -6.43 0.31
C ALA A 217 16.19 -6.66 -0.44
N SER A 218 17.06 -7.46 0.14
CA SER A 218 18.26 -8.00 -0.49
C SER A 218 18.37 -9.50 -0.16
N PRO A 219 19.08 -10.30 -0.99
CA PRO A 219 19.27 -11.70 -0.72
C PRO A 219 20.00 -11.90 0.61
N ARG A 220 19.53 -12.86 1.39
CA ARG A 220 20.18 -13.24 2.64
C ARG A 220 21.21 -14.34 2.39
N THR A 221 22.34 -14.24 3.04
CA THR A 221 23.32 -15.32 3.07
C THR A 221 22.73 -16.48 3.86
N PHE A 222 22.73 -17.67 3.23
CA PHE A 222 22.38 -18.89 3.92
C PHE A 222 23.56 -19.30 4.80
N THR A 223 23.43 -19.13 6.11
CA THR A 223 24.40 -19.62 7.07
C THR A 223 23.99 -21.00 7.55
N VAL A 224 24.70 -22.02 7.10
CA VAL A 224 24.69 -23.32 7.76
C VAL A 224 25.59 -23.17 8.98
N GLY A 225 25.11 -23.48 10.18
CA GLY A 225 25.93 -23.57 11.39
C GLY A 225 26.88 -24.77 11.28
N VAL A 226 27.93 -24.63 10.53
CA VAL A 226 29.09 -25.49 10.60
C VAL A 226 29.96 -24.92 11.70
N GLU A 227 30.39 -25.76 12.63
CA GLU A 227 31.36 -25.42 13.67
C GLU A 227 32.46 -24.53 13.12
N ARG A 228 32.75 -23.44 13.81
CA ARG A 228 33.73 -22.42 13.45
C ARG A 228 35.04 -23.06 12.95
N LEU A 229 35.19 -23.14 11.65
CA LEU A 229 36.52 -23.09 11.07
C LEU A 229 37.09 -21.70 11.35
N ALA A 230 38.27 -21.66 11.93
CA ALA A 230 38.96 -20.51 12.48
C ALA A 230 38.66 -19.17 11.80
N ALA A 231 38.45 -18.16 12.61
CA ALA A 231 38.23 -16.77 12.23
C ALA A 231 39.31 -16.25 11.26
N GLY A 232 39.12 -16.49 10.00
CA GLY A 232 39.70 -15.75 8.91
C GLY A 232 38.57 -15.03 8.25
N GLU A 233 38.63 -13.73 8.20
CA GLU A 233 37.76 -12.76 7.55
C GLU A 233 36.65 -13.39 6.72
N ALA A 234 35.47 -13.57 7.33
CA ALA A 234 34.25 -13.75 6.57
C ALA A 234 34.03 -12.41 5.83
N ALA A 235 34.67 -12.27 4.68
CA ALA A 235 34.31 -11.26 3.73
C ALA A 235 32.80 -11.42 3.54
N HIS A 236 32.04 -10.45 4.01
CA HIS A 236 30.61 -10.34 3.75
C HIS A 236 30.48 -10.13 2.25
N HIS A 237 30.59 -11.20 1.47
CA HIS A 237 30.28 -11.17 0.05
C HIS A 237 28.81 -10.82 -0.04
N ARG A 238 28.57 -9.57 -0.42
CA ARG A 238 27.23 -9.08 -0.70
C ARG A 238 26.70 -9.93 -1.85
N VAL A 239 25.74 -10.81 -1.54
CA VAL A 239 25.15 -11.68 -2.55
C VAL A 239 24.37 -10.80 -3.51
N GLU A 240 24.74 -10.85 -4.79
CA GLU A 240 24.03 -10.10 -5.82
C GLU A 240 22.61 -10.63 -5.99
N SER A 241 21.63 -9.72 -5.97
CA SER A 241 20.24 -10.09 -6.21
C SER A 241 19.97 -10.40 -7.67
N ALA A 242 19.04 -11.30 -7.92
CA ALA A 242 18.59 -11.59 -9.27
C ALA A 242 18.04 -10.30 -9.94
N TYR A 243 17.34 -9.45 -9.18
CA TYR A 243 16.84 -8.18 -9.70
C TYR A 243 17.99 -7.26 -10.18
N SER A 244 19.02 -7.08 -9.36
CA SER A 244 20.16 -6.22 -9.70
C SER A 244 20.88 -6.71 -10.94
N ALA A 245 21.19 -8.01 -11.00
CA ALA A 245 21.89 -8.59 -12.14
C ALA A 245 21.07 -8.56 -13.43
N LEU A 246 19.77 -8.90 -13.35
CA LEU A 246 18.89 -8.90 -14.51
C LEU A 246 18.57 -7.50 -15.02
N SER A 247 18.40 -6.52 -14.12
CA SER A 247 18.16 -5.13 -14.52
C SER A 247 19.34 -4.48 -15.26
N ALA A 248 20.54 -5.04 -15.15
CA ALA A 248 21.70 -4.56 -15.89
C ALA A 248 21.72 -5.04 -17.35
N VAL A 249 20.99 -6.11 -17.67
CA VAL A 249 21.00 -6.75 -19.02
C VAL A 249 19.64 -6.77 -19.70
N LEU A 250 18.55 -6.61 -18.96
CA LEU A 250 17.19 -6.61 -19.48
C LEU A 250 16.55 -5.22 -19.44
N PRO A 251 15.61 -4.92 -20.34
CA PRO A 251 14.82 -3.69 -20.27
C PRO A 251 14.06 -3.60 -18.94
N VAL A 252 14.09 -2.43 -18.30
CA VAL A 252 13.44 -2.17 -17.03
C VAL A 252 12.16 -1.36 -17.23
N TRP A 253 11.04 -1.91 -16.78
CA TRP A 253 9.74 -1.24 -16.80
C TRP A 253 9.35 -0.88 -15.36
N ARG A 254 9.13 0.40 -15.09
CA ARG A 254 8.76 0.87 -13.77
C ARG A 254 7.26 0.90 -13.60
N LEU A 255 6.76 0.23 -12.54
CA LEU A 255 5.39 0.29 -12.11
C LEU A 255 5.21 1.50 -11.19
N ASN A 256 4.75 2.61 -11.74
CA ASN A 256 4.71 3.89 -11.03
C ASN A 256 3.42 4.12 -10.24
N PHE A 257 2.36 3.35 -10.48
CA PHE A 257 1.08 3.55 -9.80
C PHE A 257 0.93 2.64 -8.59
N VAL A 258 0.54 3.24 -7.46
CA VAL A 258 0.24 2.54 -6.22
C VAL A 258 -1.27 2.47 -6.04
N TYR A 259 -1.84 1.28 -6.19
CA TYR A 259 -3.29 1.05 -6.11
C TYR A 259 -3.79 0.71 -4.70
N ARG A 260 -2.90 0.35 -3.80
CA ARG A 260 -3.25 -0.24 -2.48
C ARG A 260 -3.00 0.66 -1.29
N ALA A 261 -2.38 1.80 -1.47
CA ALA A 261 -2.18 2.73 -0.38
C ALA A 261 -3.48 3.46 -0.06
N VAL A 262 -3.81 3.52 1.20
CA VAL A 262 -5.05 4.13 1.69
C VAL A 262 -4.92 5.65 1.85
N ASP A 263 -3.70 6.15 1.93
CA ASP A 263 -3.42 7.56 2.22
C ASP A 263 -2.47 8.16 1.18
N GLU A 264 -2.89 9.27 0.61
CA GLU A 264 -2.13 9.97 -0.41
C GLU A 264 -0.84 10.57 0.16
N ASP A 265 -0.89 11.16 1.36
CA ASP A 265 0.28 11.74 2.02
C ASP A 265 1.35 10.70 2.31
N LEU A 266 0.95 9.48 2.70
CA LEU A 266 1.87 8.37 2.93
C LEU A 266 2.61 7.99 1.64
N VAL A 267 1.88 7.84 0.53
CA VAL A 267 2.47 7.54 -0.78
C VAL A 267 3.38 8.67 -1.25
N LEU A 268 2.98 9.92 -1.05
CA LEU A 268 3.75 11.09 -1.45
C LEU A 268 5.08 11.17 -0.68
N ARG A 269 5.04 10.91 0.63
CA ARG A 269 6.24 10.83 1.48
C ARG A 269 7.17 9.67 1.06
N LEU A 270 6.60 8.49 0.83
CA LEU A 270 7.34 7.33 0.35
C LEU A 270 7.97 7.61 -1.01
N SER A 271 7.19 8.15 -1.94
CA SER A 271 7.63 8.54 -3.28
C SER A 271 8.82 9.48 -3.22
N LYS A 272 8.71 10.57 -2.46
CA LYS A 272 9.74 11.59 -2.32
C LYS A 272 11.01 11.06 -1.64
N ASN A 273 10.86 10.27 -0.57
CA ASN A 273 11.99 9.85 0.26
C ASN A 273 12.75 8.64 -0.31
N SER A 274 12.06 7.75 -1.04
CA SER A 274 12.64 6.45 -1.44
C SER A 274 12.61 6.20 -2.94
N TYR A 275 11.77 6.89 -3.71
CA TYR A 275 11.56 6.62 -5.12
C TYR A 275 11.69 7.86 -6.02
N ASP A 276 12.38 8.89 -5.56
CA ASP A 276 12.70 10.11 -6.33
C ASP A 276 11.45 10.78 -6.96
N GLY A 277 10.31 10.70 -6.30
CA GLY A 277 9.04 11.23 -6.79
C GLY A 277 8.36 10.39 -7.88
N ALA A 278 8.86 9.19 -8.18
CA ALA A 278 8.36 8.38 -9.29
C ALA A 278 7.01 7.69 -9.01
N LEU A 279 6.68 7.42 -7.75
CA LEU A 279 5.42 6.78 -7.41
C LEU A 279 4.26 7.77 -7.49
N ARG A 280 3.18 7.34 -8.11
CA ARG A 280 1.94 8.08 -8.27
C ARG A 280 0.78 7.29 -7.68
N ARG A 281 -0.22 8.00 -7.21
CA ARG A 281 -1.48 7.47 -6.75
C ARG A 281 -2.64 8.19 -7.43
N LEU A 282 -3.75 7.49 -7.61
CA LEU A 282 -4.99 8.12 -8.02
C LEU A 282 -5.57 8.91 -6.82
N PRO A 283 -6.06 10.13 -7.02
CA PRO A 283 -6.66 10.94 -5.96
C PRO A 283 -7.84 10.21 -5.33
N GLU A 284 -7.95 10.23 -4.01
CA GLU A 284 -9.13 9.75 -3.29
C GLU A 284 -9.92 10.94 -2.72
N GLY A 285 -11.24 10.93 -2.95
CA GLY A 285 -12.14 11.97 -2.43
C GLY A 285 -12.19 12.07 -0.91
N GLN A 286 -11.80 11.01 -0.18
CA GLN A 286 -11.72 11.01 1.28
C GLN A 286 -10.58 11.88 1.83
N SER A 287 -9.51 12.06 1.07
CA SER A 287 -8.38 12.93 1.44
C SER A 287 -8.79 14.40 1.60
N ALA A 288 -9.84 14.82 0.87
CA ALA A 288 -10.35 16.18 0.93
C ALA A 288 -11.13 16.49 2.22
N THR A 289 -11.61 15.48 2.94
CA THR A 289 -12.44 15.69 4.14
C THR A 289 -11.64 15.75 5.44
N GLY A 290 -10.35 15.41 5.43
CA GLY A 290 -9.44 15.49 6.59
C GLY A 290 -9.84 14.65 7.82
N LEU A 291 -10.83 13.75 7.68
CA LEU A 291 -11.47 13.05 8.79
C LEU A 291 -10.70 11.82 9.27
N ASP A 292 -9.85 11.22 8.44
CA ASP A 292 -9.09 10.03 8.84
C ASP A 292 -7.59 10.21 8.52
N ARG A 293 -6.80 10.44 9.56
CA ARG A 293 -5.34 10.33 9.43
C ARG A 293 -4.98 8.85 9.26
N ALA A 294 -4.50 8.48 8.09
CA ALA A 294 -4.06 7.11 7.83
C ALA A 294 -2.81 6.74 8.62
N LEU A 295 -2.00 7.70 9.03
CA LEU A 295 -0.82 7.49 9.85
C LEU A 295 -0.96 8.17 11.21
N LEU A 296 -1.04 7.37 12.28
CA LEU A 296 -0.93 7.82 13.65
C LEU A 296 0.44 7.41 14.20
N VAL A 297 1.23 8.39 14.65
CA VAL A 297 2.52 8.16 15.29
C VAL A 297 2.39 8.43 16.78
N GLU A 298 2.65 7.41 17.59
CA GLU A 298 2.69 7.50 19.05
C GLU A 298 4.14 7.32 19.52
N TYR A 299 4.66 8.30 20.23
CA TYR A 299 6.00 8.27 20.81
C TYR A 299 5.94 7.91 22.29
N LEU A 300 6.68 6.88 22.69
CA LEU A 300 6.81 6.45 24.07
C LEU A 300 8.20 6.85 24.59
N PRO A 301 8.30 7.83 25.52
CA PRO A 301 9.58 8.43 25.87
C PRO A 301 10.49 7.52 26.70
N ASP A 302 9.92 6.55 27.45
CA ASP A 302 10.65 5.75 28.41
C ASP A 302 10.55 4.26 28.09
N GLY A 303 11.68 3.55 28.21
CA GLY A 303 11.63 2.12 28.02
C GLY A 303 12.85 1.36 28.53
N THR A 304 12.59 0.45 29.46
CA THR A 304 13.49 -0.67 29.75
C THR A 304 13.13 -1.84 28.84
N GLY A 305 14.11 -2.55 28.31
CA GLY A 305 13.91 -3.69 27.45
C GLY A 305 15.02 -4.71 27.58
N LEU A 306 15.11 -5.60 26.62
CA LEU A 306 16.19 -6.59 26.55
C LEU A 306 17.43 -5.96 25.91
N PRO A 307 18.65 -6.32 26.32
CA PRO A 307 19.85 -5.94 25.60
C PRO A 307 19.77 -6.41 24.14
N SER A 308 20.11 -5.54 23.21
CA SER A 308 20.19 -5.93 21.80
C SER A 308 21.36 -6.89 21.59
N ALA A 309 21.20 -7.90 20.74
CA ALA A 309 22.26 -8.83 20.39
C ALA A 309 23.23 -8.23 19.37
N ASP A 310 22.74 -7.31 18.53
CA ASP A 310 23.46 -6.85 17.34
C ASP A 310 23.88 -5.38 17.43
N HIS A 311 23.36 -4.60 18.41
CA HIS A 311 23.60 -3.17 18.52
C HIS A 311 23.76 -2.74 19.98
N GLU A 312 24.53 -1.69 20.22
CA GLU A 312 24.53 -1.00 21.51
C GLU A 312 23.16 -0.36 21.76
N GLY A 313 22.32 -0.95 22.59
CA GLY A 313 21.00 -0.43 22.90
C GLY A 313 20.06 -1.47 23.50
N VAL A 314 18.81 -1.07 23.60
CA VAL A 314 17.73 -1.87 24.16
C VAL A 314 16.77 -2.28 23.06
N GLU A 315 16.48 -3.55 23.00
CA GLU A 315 15.52 -4.16 22.09
C GLU A 315 14.26 -4.58 22.85
N SER A 316 13.12 -4.51 22.20
CA SER A 316 11.83 -4.94 22.75
C SER A 316 11.45 -4.28 24.06
N VAL A 317 11.28 -2.98 24.01
CA VAL A 317 10.93 -2.13 25.15
C VAL A 317 9.60 -2.56 25.79
N VAL A 318 9.58 -2.68 27.12
CA VAL A 318 8.41 -3.17 27.86
C VAL A 318 7.20 -2.25 27.68
N ALA A 319 7.41 -0.93 27.74
CA ALA A 319 6.34 0.06 27.57
C ALA A 319 5.71 -0.05 26.19
N GLU A 320 6.53 -0.24 25.14
CA GLU A 320 6.07 -0.41 23.77
C GLU A 320 5.28 -1.72 23.59
N VAL A 321 5.78 -2.85 24.14
CA VAL A 321 5.07 -4.12 24.13
C VAL A 321 3.69 -3.97 24.78
N ASN A 322 3.63 -3.36 25.96
CA ASN A 322 2.38 -3.19 26.70
C ASN A 322 1.39 -2.29 25.93
N ARG A 323 1.90 -1.21 25.32
CA ARG A 323 1.05 -0.31 24.53
C ARG A 323 0.51 -0.97 23.28
N VAL A 324 1.33 -1.72 22.56
CA VAL A 324 0.89 -2.49 21.38
C VAL A 324 -0.16 -3.52 21.77
N VAL A 325 0.05 -4.26 22.86
CA VAL A 325 -0.92 -5.23 23.37
C VAL A 325 -2.25 -4.55 23.71
N GLN A 326 -2.22 -3.40 24.38
CA GLN A 326 -3.40 -2.61 24.69
C GLN A 326 -4.15 -2.21 23.41
N LEU A 327 -3.45 -1.66 22.39
CA LEU A 327 -4.04 -1.28 21.12
C LEU A 327 -4.69 -2.46 20.39
N VAL A 328 -4.06 -3.64 20.43
CA VAL A 328 -4.59 -4.86 19.82
C VAL A 328 -5.91 -5.28 20.49
N PHE A 329 -5.96 -5.31 21.83
CA PHE A 329 -7.19 -5.65 22.55
C PHE A 329 -8.28 -4.59 22.41
N GLU A 330 -7.92 -3.32 22.32
CA GLU A 330 -8.84 -2.23 22.04
C GLU A 330 -9.45 -2.37 20.63
N HIS A 331 -8.61 -2.63 19.62
CA HIS A 331 -9.08 -2.89 18.27
C HIS A 331 -10.02 -4.11 18.20
N ALA A 332 -9.64 -5.21 18.84
CA ALA A 332 -10.47 -6.43 18.88
C ALA A 332 -11.85 -6.19 19.51
N ARG A 333 -11.96 -5.26 20.49
CA ARG A 333 -13.24 -4.87 21.10
C ARG A 333 -14.06 -3.94 20.23
N THR A 334 -13.41 -2.92 19.64
CA THR A 334 -14.11 -1.84 18.92
C THR A 334 -14.39 -2.19 17.47
N ARG A 335 -13.51 -2.99 16.84
CA ARG A 335 -13.56 -3.34 15.40
C ARG A 335 -13.35 -4.85 15.17
N PRO A 336 -14.15 -5.72 15.75
CA PRO A 336 -13.93 -7.18 15.73
C PRO A 336 -13.98 -7.81 14.32
N ARG A 337 -14.59 -7.12 13.35
CA ARG A 337 -14.69 -7.58 11.95
C ARG A 337 -13.57 -7.07 11.05
N THR A 338 -12.75 -6.16 11.55
CA THR A 338 -11.65 -5.57 10.76
C THR A 338 -10.36 -6.28 11.12
N SER A 339 -9.70 -6.89 10.15
CA SER A 339 -8.43 -7.59 10.36
C SER A 339 -7.34 -6.63 10.83
N LEU A 340 -6.44 -7.09 11.70
CA LEU A 340 -5.31 -6.32 12.20
C LEU A 340 -4.03 -7.15 12.09
N ALA A 341 -2.92 -6.52 11.75
CA ALA A 341 -1.59 -7.09 11.94
C ALA A 341 -0.70 -6.14 12.72
N VAL A 342 0.18 -6.72 13.51
CA VAL A 342 1.30 -6.01 14.14
C VAL A 342 2.57 -6.40 13.39
N VAL A 343 3.32 -5.42 12.92
CA VAL A 343 4.60 -5.60 12.25
C VAL A 343 5.70 -5.00 13.12
N THR A 344 6.78 -5.72 13.30
CA THR A 344 7.91 -5.30 14.14
C THR A 344 9.22 -5.31 13.36
N ALA A 345 10.19 -4.53 13.77
CA ALA A 345 11.50 -4.52 13.13
C ALA A 345 12.32 -5.78 13.42
N SER A 346 12.04 -6.51 14.52
CA SER A 346 12.79 -7.73 14.87
C SER A 346 11.88 -8.90 15.20
N LEU A 347 12.39 -10.13 14.96
CA LEU A 347 11.70 -11.38 15.32
C LEU A 347 11.51 -11.51 16.84
N ARG A 348 12.47 -11.02 17.62
CA ARG A 348 12.46 -11.09 19.08
C ARG A 348 11.34 -10.22 19.65
N HIS A 349 11.16 -9.02 19.09
CA HIS A 349 10.09 -8.12 19.47
C HIS A 349 8.72 -8.69 19.08
N ALA A 350 8.61 -9.27 17.87
CA ALA A 350 7.40 -9.97 17.44
C ALA A 350 7.01 -11.11 18.38
N ALA A 351 7.97 -11.95 18.74
CA ALA A 351 7.75 -13.08 19.66
C ALA A 351 7.24 -12.60 21.03
N ARG A 352 7.85 -11.55 21.58
CA ARG A 352 7.47 -11.01 22.88
C ARG A 352 6.08 -10.40 22.90
N ILE A 353 5.70 -9.64 21.86
CA ILE A 353 4.32 -9.12 21.71
C ILE A 353 3.34 -10.29 21.60
N GLY A 354 3.63 -11.28 20.74
CA GLY A 354 2.79 -12.44 20.55
C GLY A 354 2.59 -13.25 21.83
N GLU A 355 3.64 -13.41 22.63
CA GLU A 355 3.57 -14.07 23.93
C GLU A 355 2.74 -13.27 24.94
N SER A 356 2.96 -11.96 25.03
CA SER A 356 2.19 -11.09 25.91
C SER A 356 0.70 -11.11 25.60
N ILE A 357 0.32 -11.14 24.31
CA ILE A 357 -1.06 -11.28 23.88
C ILE A 357 -1.61 -12.64 24.32
N ARG A 358 -0.86 -13.73 24.10
CA ARG A 358 -1.27 -15.09 24.48
C ARG A 358 -1.51 -15.24 25.97
N LEU A 359 -0.66 -14.63 26.78
CA LEU A 359 -0.79 -14.64 28.25
C LEU A 359 -2.02 -13.85 28.74
N GLN A 360 -2.42 -12.79 28.05
CA GLN A 360 -3.56 -11.96 28.41
C GLN A 360 -4.90 -12.47 27.82
N LEU A 361 -4.86 -13.24 26.75
CA LEU A 361 -6.07 -13.72 26.05
C LEU A 361 -7.05 -14.48 26.94
N PRO A 362 -6.62 -15.33 27.89
CA PRO A 362 -7.54 -15.99 28.81
C PRO A 362 -8.39 -15.04 29.65
N ASN A 363 -7.90 -13.81 29.90
CA ASN A 363 -8.62 -12.78 30.63
C ASN A 363 -9.72 -12.10 29.76
N HIS A 364 -9.75 -12.41 28.44
CA HIS A 364 -10.68 -11.82 27.47
C HIS A 364 -11.34 -12.90 26.59
N PRO A 365 -12.10 -13.83 27.16
CA PRO A 365 -12.64 -14.99 26.44
C PRO A 365 -13.57 -14.60 25.28
N GLY A 366 -14.27 -13.46 25.38
CA GLY A 366 -15.13 -12.95 24.31
C GLY A 366 -14.40 -12.47 23.05
N LEU A 367 -13.08 -12.32 23.11
CA LEU A 367 -12.28 -11.88 21.98
C LEU A 367 -11.54 -13.03 21.27
N ALA A 368 -11.65 -14.25 21.73
CA ALA A 368 -10.93 -15.41 21.21
C ALA A 368 -11.15 -15.62 19.69
N SER A 369 -12.34 -15.33 19.19
CA SER A 369 -12.69 -15.43 17.78
C SER A 369 -11.86 -14.50 16.89
N PHE A 370 -11.52 -13.29 17.34
CA PHE A 370 -10.69 -12.33 16.61
C PHE A 370 -9.28 -12.90 16.36
N PHE A 371 -8.74 -13.64 17.31
CA PHE A 371 -7.38 -14.18 17.24
C PHE A 371 -7.29 -15.54 16.52
N SER A 372 -8.39 -16.28 16.39
CA SER A 372 -8.38 -17.65 15.90
C SER A 372 -9.05 -17.87 14.54
N SER A 373 -9.85 -16.92 14.03
CA SER A 373 -10.72 -17.15 12.89
C SER A 373 -10.15 -16.67 11.54
N GLY A 374 -10.16 -17.59 10.54
CA GLY A 374 -10.13 -17.29 9.11
C GLY A 374 -8.76 -17.06 8.48
N SER A 375 -8.78 -16.90 7.17
CA SER A 375 -7.60 -16.61 6.33
C SER A 375 -6.94 -15.27 6.67
N GLU A 376 -7.70 -14.35 7.26
CA GLU A 376 -7.28 -13.02 7.68
C GLU A 376 -7.15 -12.87 9.20
N SER A 377 -6.87 -13.95 9.93
CA SER A 377 -6.66 -13.90 11.39
C SER A 377 -5.58 -12.88 11.79
N PHE A 378 -5.73 -12.34 13.01
CA PHE A 378 -4.72 -11.50 13.64
C PHE A 378 -3.32 -12.15 13.60
N ARG A 379 -2.30 -11.35 13.31
CA ARG A 379 -0.91 -11.84 13.30
C ARG A 379 0.04 -10.78 13.82
N VAL A 380 1.09 -11.27 14.49
CA VAL A 380 2.29 -10.50 14.82
C VAL A 380 3.42 -11.02 13.94
N LEU A 381 4.03 -10.15 13.16
CA LEU A 381 5.01 -10.50 12.14
C LEU A 381 6.26 -9.61 12.30
N ALA A 382 7.43 -10.16 12.08
CA ALA A 382 8.58 -9.32 11.79
C ALA A 382 8.47 -8.76 10.36
N LEU A 383 9.08 -7.60 10.12
CA LEU A 383 9.04 -6.87 8.85
C LEU A 383 9.35 -7.78 7.65
N GLU A 384 10.32 -8.65 7.81
CA GLU A 384 10.75 -9.63 6.81
C GLU A 384 9.66 -10.63 6.39
N ARG A 385 8.69 -10.89 7.26
CA ARG A 385 7.58 -11.82 7.02
C ARG A 385 6.27 -11.10 6.69
N ALA A 386 6.29 -9.78 6.71
CA ALA A 386 5.13 -8.95 6.44
C ALA A 386 4.87 -8.76 4.94
N GLN A 387 5.89 -8.96 4.10
CA GLN A 387 5.78 -8.82 2.64
C GLN A 387 4.67 -9.73 2.08
N GLY A 388 3.85 -9.18 1.18
CA GLY A 388 2.72 -9.89 0.59
C GLY A 388 1.53 -10.12 1.53
N ARG A 389 1.58 -9.66 2.78
CA ARG A 389 0.49 -9.74 3.73
C ARG A 389 -0.26 -8.41 3.80
N PHE A 390 -1.54 -8.45 3.49
CA PHE A 390 -2.39 -7.26 3.49
C PHE A 390 -3.34 -7.30 4.69
N ARG A 391 -3.38 -6.20 5.43
CA ARG A 391 -4.33 -5.96 6.52
C ARG A 391 -4.65 -4.48 6.53
N THR A 392 -5.85 -4.15 6.90
CA THR A 392 -6.28 -2.76 7.06
C THR A 392 -7.05 -2.65 8.37
N PRO A 393 -6.49 -2.06 9.40
CA PRO A 393 -5.18 -1.42 9.57
C PRO A 393 -4.03 -2.36 9.93
N PHE A 394 -2.83 -1.82 10.06
CA PHE A 394 -1.70 -2.49 10.71
C PHE A 394 -1.01 -1.54 11.71
N THR A 395 -0.35 -2.11 12.71
CA THR A 395 0.47 -1.37 13.67
C THR A 395 1.93 -1.72 13.43
N PHE A 396 2.78 -0.72 13.19
CA PHE A 396 4.23 -0.92 13.12
C PHE A 396 4.87 -0.53 14.45
N SER A 397 5.64 -1.43 15.04
CA SER A 397 6.34 -1.25 16.31
C SER A 397 7.82 -1.57 16.12
N PRO A 398 8.72 -0.56 16.11
CA PRO A 398 10.15 -0.78 15.90
C PRO A 398 10.81 -1.58 17.03
N GLY A 399 10.47 -1.35 18.27
CA GLY A 399 10.98 -2.08 19.42
C GLY A 399 12.38 -1.67 19.88
N PHE A 400 12.94 -0.57 19.36
CA PHE A 400 14.28 -0.12 19.69
C PHE A 400 14.31 1.23 20.41
N VAL A 401 15.17 1.36 21.42
CA VAL A 401 15.48 2.64 22.06
C VAL A 401 16.94 2.97 21.81
N ARG A 402 17.21 4.21 21.45
CA ARG A 402 18.58 4.73 21.38
C ARG A 402 19.13 4.92 22.81
N PRO A 403 20.35 4.46 23.12
CA PRO A 403 21.03 4.94 24.30
C PRO A 403 21.23 6.47 24.17
N SER A 404 21.13 7.17 25.28
CA SER A 404 21.17 8.65 25.36
C SER A 404 22.41 9.31 24.76
N HIS A 405 23.42 8.51 24.34
CA HIS A 405 24.68 8.96 23.77
C HIS A 405 25.05 8.41 22.39
N ALA A 406 24.15 7.67 21.74
CA ALA A 406 24.46 7.06 20.44
C ALA A 406 24.11 7.99 19.26
N ARG A 407 25.10 8.22 18.40
CA ARG A 407 24.96 8.85 17.07
C ARG A 407 24.12 7.97 16.15
N ALA A 408 23.45 8.61 15.22
CA ALA A 408 22.46 8.09 14.28
C ALA A 408 22.57 6.60 13.92
N LEU A 409 21.39 5.91 13.86
CA LEU A 409 21.27 4.58 13.27
C LEU A 409 21.89 4.58 11.86
N PRO A 410 22.65 3.54 11.48
CA PRO A 410 23.08 3.39 10.10
C PRO A 410 21.84 3.26 9.20
N PRO A 411 21.90 3.77 7.97
CA PRO A 411 20.84 3.56 7.01
C PRO A 411 20.68 2.06 6.76
N SER A 412 19.45 1.61 6.83
CA SER A 412 19.04 0.22 6.53
C SER A 412 19.29 -0.11 5.08
#